data_328618bea5e00910f437989f01681319
#
_entry.id   328618bea5e00910f437989f01681319
#
_cell.length_a   1.000
_cell.length_b   1.000
_cell.length_c   1.000
_cell.angle_alpha   90.00
_cell.angle_beta   90.00
_cell.angle_gamma   90.00
#
_symmetry.space_group_name_H-M   'P 1'
#
loop_
_entity.id
_entity.type
_entity.pdbx_description
1 polymer ?
#
loop_
_entity_poly.entity_id
_entity_poly.type
_entity_poly.pdbx_seq_one_letter_code
_entity_poly.pdbx_strand_id
1 'polypeptide(L)'
;MNKKTIPIKQVTSWSFSRYSTYKQCPLKLKLSAIDHIREPGNEAMVRGDAIHKLAEKYIKGEGRSLPPELKLFADEFKKLRAQYKKKINGMVVEDNWAFTKDWSETQWDNWAECVVRIKIDCAHHQDDETLIITDWKTGKFRPEMNEEYVEQLELYALAALLLHEHIQQVKPRLAYLDLGITYPEAGAELVFTRTDIPKLKKLWKKRTKAMLNDKQFAPRPNDKCRFCFYRNSNKAAGGGQCKY
;
A
#
# COMPACT_ATOMS: atom_id res chain seq x y z
N MET A 1 -39.62 16.57 -18.83
CA MET A 1 -38.34 16.95 -18.20
C MET A 1 -37.52 15.70 -18.02
N ASN A 2 -36.55 15.44 -18.93
CA ASN A 2 -35.63 14.30 -18.82
C ASN A 2 -34.67 14.55 -17.65
N LYS A 3 -34.86 13.86 -16.54
CA LYS A 3 -33.84 13.78 -15.50
C LYS A 3 -32.61 13.12 -16.11
N LYS A 4 -31.58 13.90 -16.43
CA LYS A 4 -30.24 13.37 -16.71
C LYS A 4 -29.82 12.55 -15.48
N THR A 5 -29.88 11.25 -15.57
CA THR A 5 -29.31 10.35 -14.59
C THR A 5 -27.81 10.63 -14.58
N ILE A 6 -27.32 11.30 -13.54
CA ILE A 6 -25.89 11.46 -13.30
C ILE A 6 -25.33 10.04 -13.13
N PRO A 7 -24.35 9.62 -13.96
CA PRO A 7 -23.81 8.28 -13.82
C PRO A 7 -23.23 8.13 -12.41
N ILE A 8 -23.68 7.10 -11.70
CA ILE A 8 -23.16 6.77 -10.38
C ILE A 8 -21.70 6.44 -10.56
N LYS A 9 -20.82 7.31 -10.06
CA LYS A 9 -19.38 7.07 -10.09
C LYS A 9 -19.06 5.90 -9.15
N GLN A 10 -18.40 4.89 -9.69
CA GLN A 10 -17.97 3.70 -8.94
C GLN A 10 -16.46 3.70 -8.78
N VAL A 11 -15.97 2.90 -7.83
CA VAL A 11 -14.54 2.60 -7.70
C VAL A 11 -14.15 1.67 -8.86
N THR A 12 -13.36 2.16 -9.79
CA THR A 12 -12.88 1.39 -10.95
C THR A 12 -11.54 0.73 -10.69
N SER A 13 -10.72 1.32 -9.82
CA SER A 13 -9.42 0.77 -9.41
C SER A 13 -9.23 0.92 -7.91
N TRP A 14 -8.44 0.01 -7.32
CA TRP A 14 -8.20 0.02 -5.90
C TRP A 14 -6.73 -0.28 -5.54
N SER A 15 -6.36 0.12 -4.34
CA SER A 15 -5.10 -0.20 -3.67
C SER A 15 -5.40 -0.63 -2.25
N PHE A 16 -4.41 -1.11 -1.51
CA PHE A 16 -4.60 -1.44 -0.10
C PHE A 16 -5.14 -0.24 0.69
N SER A 17 -4.59 0.95 0.48
CA SER A 17 -5.04 2.17 1.17
C SER A 17 -6.50 2.52 0.87
N ARG A 18 -6.97 2.37 -0.38
CA ARG A 18 -8.38 2.57 -0.74
C ARG A 18 -9.29 1.53 -0.07
N TYR A 19 -8.86 0.28 -0.05
CA TYR A 19 -9.60 -0.79 0.62
C TYR A 19 -9.69 -0.55 2.14
N SER A 20 -8.60 -0.20 2.81
CA SER A 20 -8.58 0.14 4.23
C SER A 20 -9.46 1.37 4.53
N THR A 21 -9.40 2.41 3.68
CA THR A 21 -10.29 3.57 3.79
C THR A 21 -11.76 3.19 3.67
N TYR A 22 -12.10 2.30 2.73
CA TYR A 22 -13.47 1.79 2.59
C TYR A 22 -13.93 0.99 3.81
N LYS A 23 -13.05 0.10 4.34
CA LYS A 23 -13.32 -0.62 5.60
C LYS A 23 -13.64 0.34 6.74
N GLN A 24 -12.89 1.43 6.84
CA GLN A 24 -13.12 2.46 7.85
C GLN A 24 -14.44 3.21 7.61
N CYS A 25 -14.64 3.75 6.40
CA CYS A 25 -15.84 4.51 6.04
C CYS A 25 -15.99 4.60 4.52
N PRO A 26 -17.06 3.99 3.92
CA PRO A 26 -17.33 4.08 2.49
C PRO A 26 -17.43 5.53 1.99
N LEU A 27 -18.10 6.43 2.72
CA LEU A 27 -18.22 7.84 2.36
C LEU A 27 -16.84 8.52 2.28
N LYS A 28 -15.93 8.24 3.21
CA LYS A 28 -14.56 8.78 3.17
C LYS A 28 -13.86 8.39 1.87
N LEU A 29 -13.97 7.13 1.45
CA LEU A 29 -13.41 6.69 0.17
C LEU A 29 -14.05 7.41 -1.01
N LYS A 30 -15.37 7.54 -1.04
CA LYS A 30 -16.07 8.25 -2.12
C LYS A 30 -15.56 9.68 -2.25
N LEU A 31 -15.56 10.44 -1.15
CA LEU A 31 -15.13 11.83 -1.15
C LEU A 31 -13.70 12.01 -1.64
N SER A 32 -12.77 11.14 -1.20
CA SER A 32 -11.36 11.24 -1.59
C SER A 32 -11.06 10.71 -2.99
N ALA A 33 -11.60 9.53 -3.35
CA ALA A 33 -11.18 8.81 -4.57
C ALA A 33 -12.11 9.02 -5.77
N ILE A 34 -13.38 9.34 -5.54
CA ILE A 34 -14.39 9.52 -6.61
C ILE A 34 -14.70 11.00 -6.81
N ASP A 35 -14.94 11.73 -5.72
CA ASP A 35 -15.28 13.16 -5.77
C ASP A 35 -14.03 14.04 -5.80
N HIS A 36 -12.85 13.45 -5.60
CA HIS A 36 -11.52 14.10 -5.64
C HIS A 36 -11.36 15.27 -4.65
N ILE A 37 -12.08 15.21 -3.51
CA ILE A 37 -11.93 16.17 -2.43
C ILE A 37 -10.70 15.74 -1.62
N ARG A 38 -9.58 16.43 -1.80
CA ARG A 38 -8.31 16.05 -1.18
C ARG A 38 -8.25 16.53 0.27
N GLU A 39 -7.96 15.59 1.17
CA GLU A 39 -7.53 15.92 2.53
C GLU A 39 -6.13 16.56 2.45
N PRO A 40 -5.88 17.70 3.12
CA PRO A 40 -4.55 18.26 3.20
C PRO A 40 -3.56 17.26 3.80
N GLY A 41 -2.36 17.17 3.21
CA GLY A 41 -1.28 16.38 3.78
C GLY A 41 -0.89 16.91 5.17
N ASN A 42 -0.63 15.99 6.09
CA ASN A 42 -0.11 16.35 7.41
C ASN A 42 1.42 16.17 7.46
N GLU A 43 2.06 16.76 8.48
CA GLU A 43 3.52 16.72 8.65
C GLU A 43 4.08 15.30 8.68
N ALA A 44 3.35 14.33 9.26
CA ALA A 44 3.78 12.95 9.32
C ALA A 44 3.83 12.30 7.92
N MET A 45 2.84 12.60 7.05
CA MET A 45 2.85 12.12 5.66
C MET A 45 4.01 12.73 4.87
N VAL A 46 4.19 14.05 4.98
CA VAL A 46 5.29 14.75 4.29
C VAL A 46 6.65 14.21 4.73
N ARG A 47 6.83 13.98 6.05
CA ARG A 47 8.04 13.38 6.60
C ARG A 47 8.23 11.94 6.10
N GLY A 48 7.18 11.13 6.08
CA GLY A 48 7.21 9.78 5.55
C GLY A 48 7.70 9.74 4.11
N ASP A 49 7.06 10.50 3.23
CA ASP A 49 7.44 10.61 1.82
C ASP A 49 8.89 11.08 1.63
N ALA A 50 9.37 12.00 2.48
CA ALA A 50 10.76 12.45 2.44
C ALA A 50 11.74 11.34 2.80
N ILE A 51 11.45 10.53 3.84
CA ILE A 51 12.30 9.41 4.27
C ILE A 51 12.33 8.31 3.20
N HIS A 52 11.19 7.97 2.58
CA HIS A 52 11.16 7.03 1.46
C HIS A 52 12.04 7.49 0.30
N LYS A 53 11.99 8.77 -0.08
CA LYS A 53 12.87 9.33 -1.10
C LYS A 53 14.37 9.27 -0.72
N LEU A 54 14.70 9.46 0.56
CA LEU A 54 16.07 9.30 1.03
C LEU A 54 16.53 7.84 0.92
N ALA A 55 15.67 6.89 1.28
CA ALA A 55 15.93 5.46 1.17
C ALA A 55 16.15 5.05 -0.30
N GLU A 56 15.25 5.46 -1.18
CA GLU A 56 15.34 5.25 -2.62
C GLU A 56 16.67 5.77 -3.19
N LYS A 57 16.98 7.04 -2.96
CA LYS A 57 18.22 7.68 -3.43
C LYS A 57 19.48 6.98 -2.92
N TYR A 58 19.49 6.61 -1.65
CA TYR A 58 20.62 5.90 -1.06
C TYR A 58 20.82 4.54 -1.73
N ILE A 59 19.77 3.73 -1.89
CA ILE A 59 19.85 2.40 -2.52
C ILE A 59 20.28 2.53 -3.98
N LYS A 60 19.70 3.47 -4.73
CA LYS A 60 20.04 3.73 -6.15
C LYS A 60 21.45 4.31 -6.35
N GLY A 61 22.13 4.70 -5.27
CA GLY A 61 23.51 5.18 -5.34
C GLY A 61 23.66 6.67 -5.58
N GLU A 62 22.56 7.43 -5.52
CA GLU A 62 22.56 8.89 -5.74
C GLU A 62 23.16 9.66 -4.55
N GLY A 63 23.18 9.06 -3.34
CA GLY A 63 23.79 9.61 -2.13
C GLY A 63 25.11 8.91 -1.78
N ARG A 64 26.08 9.63 -1.19
CA ARG A 64 27.37 9.06 -0.75
C ARG A 64 27.28 8.38 0.61
N SER A 65 26.63 9.02 1.58
CA SER A 65 26.49 8.56 2.96
C SER A 65 25.07 8.06 3.25
N LEU A 66 24.96 7.14 4.22
CA LEU A 66 23.66 6.69 4.71
C LEU A 66 22.94 7.85 5.44
N PRO A 67 21.71 8.18 5.05
CA PRO A 67 20.91 9.17 5.79
C PRO A 67 20.71 8.79 7.26
N PRO A 68 20.74 9.76 8.20
CA PRO A 68 20.56 9.51 9.63
C PRO A 68 19.25 8.79 9.96
N GLU A 69 18.19 9.03 9.20
CA GLU A 69 16.85 8.44 9.35
C GLU A 69 16.87 6.92 9.12
N LEU A 70 17.86 6.41 8.41
CA LEU A 70 18.00 4.99 8.05
C LEU A 70 18.99 4.25 8.95
N LYS A 71 19.60 4.91 9.94
CA LYS A 71 20.69 4.38 10.75
C LYS A 71 20.36 3.08 11.50
N LEU A 72 19.09 2.93 11.94
CA LEU A 72 18.68 1.73 12.68
C LEU A 72 18.61 0.48 11.81
N PHE A 73 18.61 0.64 10.48
CA PHE A 73 18.66 -0.42 9.47
C PHE A 73 19.92 -0.31 8.61
N ALA A 74 21.02 0.26 9.13
CA ALA A 74 22.21 0.60 8.35
C ALA A 74 22.77 -0.57 7.54
N ASP A 75 22.88 -1.74 8.13
CA ASP A 75 23.45 -2.91 7.46
C ASP A 75 22.52 -3.48 6.38
N GLU A 76 21.22 -3.40 6.61
CA GLU A 76 20.22 -3.75 5.60
C GLU A 76 20.32 -2.80 4.40
N PHE A 77 20.29 -1.50 4.61
CA PHE A 77 20.39 -0.53 3.52
C PHE A 77 21.70 -0.64 2.73
N LYS A 78 22.82 -0.96 3.39
CA LYS A 78 24.10 -1.25 2.70
C LYS A 78 23.99 -2.49 1.81
N LYS A 79 23.33 -3.56 2.30
CA LYS A 79 23.10 -4.78 1.51
C LYS A 79 22.19 -4.49 0.32
N LEU A 80 21.07 -3.77 0.52
CA LEU A 80 20.16 -3.37 -0.54
C LEU A 80 20.87 -2.56 -1.62
N ARG A 81 21.67 -1.57 -1.23
CA ARG A 81 22.49 -0.78 -2.16
C ARG A 81 23.47 -1.65 -2.97
N ALA A 82 24.11 -2.63 -2.31
CA ALA A 82 25.01 -3.55 -2.98
C ALA A 82 24.29 -4.46 -3.98
N GLN A 83 23.10 -4.95 -3.64
CA GLN A 83 22.27 -5.75 -4.54
C GLN A 83 21.78 -4.91 -5.73
N TYR A 84 21.31 -3.71 -5.49
CA TYR A 84 20.84 -2.80 -6.55
C TYR A 84 21.95 -2.47 -7.55
N LYS A 85 23.17 -2.20 -7.06
CA LYS A 85 24.36 -1.95 -7.90
C LYS A 85 24.70 -3.15 -8.79
N LYS A 86 24.49 -4.38 -8.31
CA LYS A 86 24.69 -5.62 -9.08
C LYS A 86 23.60 -5.89 -10.11
N LYS A 87 22.55 -5.07 -10.14
CA LYS A 87 21.38 -5.24 -11.03
C LYS A 87 20.74 -6.63 -10.92
N ILE A 88 20.57 -7.11 -9.70
CA ILE A 88 19.93 -8.41 -9.45
C ILE A 88 18.51 -8.36 -9.99
N ASN A 89 18.15 -9.31 -10.84
CA ASN A 89 16.83 -9.38 -11.45
C ASN A 89 15.74 -9.51 -10.37
N GLY A 90 14.61 -8.80 -10.55
CA GLY A 90 13.50 -8.77 -9.59
C GLY A 90 13.71 -7.84 -8.40
N MET A 91 14.88 -7.23 -8.21
CA MET A 91 15.06 -6.19 -7.21
C MET A 91 14.48 -4.86 -7.70
N VAL A 92 13.56 -4.29 -6.92
CA VAL A 92 12.94 -3.00 -7.19
C VAL A 92 12.94 -2.11 -5.95
N VAL A 93 12.92 -0.80 -6.18
CA VAL A 93 12.83 0.22 -5.14
C VAL A 93 11.89 1.32 -5.61
N GLU A 94 10.86 1.63 -4.82
CA GLU A 94 9.79 2.59 -5.14
C GLU A 94 9.16 2.29 -6.51
N ASP A 95 8.54 1.13 -6.63
CA ASP A 95 7.95 0.65 -7.88
C ASP A 95 6.42 0.58 -7.83
N ASN A 96 5.81 0.57 -8.99
CA ASN A 96 4.37 0.56 -9.17
C ASN A 96 3.93 -0.69 -9.93
N TRP A 97 3.25 -1.58 -9.25
CA TRP A 97 2.69 -2.80 -9.81
C TRP A 97 1.20 -2.65 -10.06
N ALA A 98 0.75 -3.13 -11.21
CA ALA A 98 -0.64 -3.00 -11.62
C ALA A 98 -1.19 -4.29 -12.22
N PHE A 99 -2.44 -4.59 -11.90
CA PHE A 99 -3.11 -5.79 -12.38
C PHE A 99 -4.52 -5.49 -12.87
N THR A 100 -4.95 -6.30 -13.83
CA THR A 100 -6.33 -6.35 -14.30
C THR A 100 -7.25 -6.98 -13.24
N LYS A 101 -8.55 -7.02 -13.54
CA LYS A 101 -9.55 -7.71 -12.71
C LYS A 101 -9.23 -9.20 -12.48
N ASP A 102 -8.61 -9.83 -13.44
CA ASP A 102 -8.28 -11.27 -13.40
C ASP A 102 -6.84 -11.54 -12.92
N TRP A 103 -6.18 -10.50 -12.41
CA TRP A 103 -4.83 -10.57 -11.89
C TRP A 103 -3.74 -10.82 -12.95
N SER A 104 -3.99 -10.49 -14.18
CA SER A 104 -2.95 -10.36 -15.19
C SER A 104 -2.20 -9.04 -15.01
N GLU A 105 -0.90 -9.04 -15.21
CA GLU A 105 -0.12 -7.80 -15.20
C GLU A 105 -0.62 -6.82 -16.24
N THR A 106 -0.61 -5.53 -15.93
CA THR A 106 -0.93 -4.44 -16.84
C THR A 106 -0.11 -3.19 -16.49
N GLN A 107 -0.17 -2.16 -17.31
CA GLN A 107 0.50 -0.91 -17.04
C GLN A 107 -0.28 -0.08 -16.01
N TRP A 108 0.45 0.67 -15.19
CA TRP A 108 -0.12 1.52 -14.15
C TRP A 108 -1.09 2.58 -14.67
N ASP A 109 -0.84 3.10 -15.84
CA ASP A 109 -1.62 4.13 -16.54
C ASP A 109 -2.63 3.57 -17.55
N ASN A 110 -2.77 2.26 -17.66
CA ASN A 110 -3.83 1.63 -18.45
C ASN A 110 -5.18 1.73 -17.72
N TRP A 111 -5.81 2.89 -17.81
CA TRP A 111 -7.05 3.21 -17.09
C TRP A 111 -8.24 2.33 -17.47
N ALA A 112 -8.19 1.67 -18.63
CA ALA A 112 -9.24 0.78 -19.10
C ALA A 112 -9.23 -0.58 -18.38
N GLU A 113 -8.07 -1.09 -18.02
CA GLU A 113 -7.89 -2.45 -17.52
C GLU A 113 -7.30 -2.52 -16.11
N CYS A 114 -6.58 -1.47 -15.67
CA CYS A 114 -5.93 -1.44 -14.37
C CYS A 114 -6.95 -1.34 -13.24
N VAL A 115 -7.17 -2.44 -12.55
CA VAL A 115 -8.09 -2.54 -11.41
C VAL A 115 -7.35 -2.55 -10.08
N VAL A 116 -6.19 -3.20 -9.98
CA VAL A 116 -5.40 -3.30 -8.75
C VAL A 116 -4.12 -2.51 -8.90
N ARG A 117 -3.82 -1.66 -7.92
CA ARG A 117 -2.62 -0.81 -7.88
C ARG A 117 -1.88 -1.01 -6.59
N ILE A 118 -0.62 -1.34 -6.68
CA ILE A 118 0.24 -1.63 -5.54
C ILE A 118 1.53 -0.83 -5.69
N LYS A 119 1.85 -0.04 -4.68
CA LYS A 119 3.16 0.61 -4.57
C LYS A 119 4.03 -0.24 -3.67
N ILE A 120 5.24 -0.51 -4.11
CA ILE A 120 6.22 -1.30 -3.39
C ILE A 120 7.41 -0.41 -3.07
N ASP A 121 7.75 -0.31 -1.78
CA ASP A 121 8.91 0.47 -1.36
C ASP A 121 10.21 -0.25 -1.72
N CYS A 122 10.30 -1.56 -1.40
CA CYS A 122 11.46 -2.37 -1.76
C CYS A 122 11.08 -3.85 -1.92
N ALA A 123 11.52 -4.48 -3.01
CA ALA A 123 11.55 -5.93 -3.15
C ALA A 123 12.99 -6.35 -3.51
N HIS A 124 13.52 -7.37 -2.81
CA HIS A 124 14.89 -7.82 -3.02
C HIS A 124 15.03 -9.31 -2.74
N HIS A 125 16.02 -9.94 -3.38
CA HIS A 125 16.28 -11.36 -3.21
C HIS A 125 16.95 -11.68 -1.88
N GLN A 126 16.44 -12.69 -1.17
CA GLN A 126 17.14 -13.39 -0.11
C GLN A 126 18.07 -14.45 -0.72
N ASP A 127 17.55 -15.19 -1.68
CA ASP A 127 18.19 -16.20 -2.51
C ASP A 127 17.52 -16.26 -3.89
N ASP A 128 17.85 -17.23 -4.74
CA ASP A 128 17.36 -17.31 -6.13
C ASP A 128 15.85 -17.57 -6.22
N GLU A 129 15.23 -18.16 -5.20
CA GLU A 129 13.81 -18.53 -5.19
C GLU A 129 12.99 -17.76 -4.17
N THR A 130 13.63 -16.98 -3.29
CA THR A 130 12.96 -16.26 -2.19
C THR A 130 13.12 -14.75 -2.36
N LEU A 131 11.97 -14.07 -2.41
CA LEU A 131 11.90 -12.60 -2.45
C LEU A 131 11.42 -12.03 -1.11
N ILE A 132 12.13 -11.05 -0.59
CA ILE A 132 11.68 -10.24 0.55
C ILE A 132 11.05 -8.96 0.03
N ILE A 133 9.83 -8.66 0.49
CA ILE A 133 9.20 -7.36 0.27
C ILE A 133 9.23 -6.60 1.58
N THR A 134 9.77 -5.41 1.56
CA THR A 134 9.80 -4.53 2.71
C THR A 134 9.03 -3.25 2.41
N ASP A 135 8.02 -2.96 3.23
CA ASP A 135 7.29 -1.70 3.24
C ASP A 135 7.83 -0.87 4.42
N TRP A 136 8.38 0.29 4.12
CA TRP A 136 8.98 1.16 5.13
C TRP A 136 7.92 1.99 5.83
N LYS A 137 7.91 1.92 7.14
CA LYS A 137 7.01 2.69 8.00
C LYS A 137 7.80 3.74 8.80
N THR A 138 7.25 4.92 8.89
CA THR A 138 7.72 5.97 9.79
C THR A 138 6.70 6.18 10.90
N GLY A 139 7.18 6.44 12.13
CA GLY A 139 6.31 6.67 13.27
C GLY A 139 6.09 5.44 14.14
N LYS A 140 4.89 5.33 14.75
CA LYS A 140 4.62 4.36 15.82
C LYS A 140 4.16 3.01 15.26
N PHE A 141 4.69 1.93 15.82
CA PHE A 141 4.12 0.60 15.68
C PHE A 141 2.84 0.48 16.52
N ARG A 142 1.80 -0.14 15.99
CA ARG A 142 0.49 -0.30 16.61
C ARG A 142 0.06 -1.77 16.57
N PRO A 143 0.31 -2.53 17.65
CA PRO A 143 -0.04 -3.96 17.70
C PRO A 143 -1.53 -4.24 17.45
N GLU A 144 -2.41 -3.30 17.80
CA GLU A 144 -3.85 -3.41 17.56
C GLU A 144 -4.24 -3.42 16.07
N MET A 145 -3.31 -3.10 15.18
CA MET A 145 -3.51 -3.13 13.72
C MET A 145 -2.96 -4.39 13.05
N ASN A 146 -2.62 -5.42 13.80
CA ASN A 146 -1.99 -6.64 13.26
C ASN A 146 -2.76 -7.25 12.08
N GLU A 147 -4.09 -7.33 12.16
CA GLU A 147 -4.90 -7.87 11.05
C GLU A 147 -4.74 -7.03 9.77
N GLU A 148 -4.72 -5.70 9.89
CA GLU A 148 -4.55 -4.81 8.74
C GLU A 148 -3.14 -4.93 8.15
N TYR A 149 -2.12 -5.10 8.99
CA TYR A 149 -0.76 -5.35 8.53
C TYR A 149 -0.64 -6.66 7.76
N VAL A 150 -1.21 -7.75 8.28
CA VAL A 150 -1.24 -9.04 7.59
C VAL A 150 -1.98 -8.93 6.25
N GLU A 151 -3.13 -8.27 6.20
CA GLU A 151 -3.87 -8.03 4.95
C GLU A 151 -3.01 -7.30 3.91
N GLN A 152 -2.26 -6.28 4.31
CA GLN A 152 -1.35 -5.56 3.41
C GLN A 152 -0.25 -6.48 2.88
N LEU A 153 0.39 -7.24 3.77
CA LEU A 153 1.48 -8.14 3.43
C LEU A 153 1.02 -9.30 2.52
N GLU A 154 -0.19 -9.83 2.72
CA GLU A 154 -0.81 -10.81 1.82
C GLU A 154 -0.98 -10.27 0.39
N LEU A 155 -1.38 -8.99 0.25
CA LEU A 155 -1.53 -8.37 -1.07
C LEU A 155 -0.19 -8.23 -1.77
N TYR A 156 0.83 -7.81 -1.05
CA TYR A 156 2.18 -7.66 -1.60
C TYR A 156 2.78 -9.00 -2.03
N ALA A 157 2.60 -10.04 -1.20
CA ALA A 157 3.05 -11.38 -1.54
C ALA A 157 2.36 -11.91 -2.79
N LEU A 158 1.03 -11.76 -2.90
CA LEU A 158 0.29 -12.16 -4.09
C LEU A 158 0.83 -11.46 -5.35
N ALA A 159 1.03 -10.15 -5.28
CA ALA A 159 1.54 -9.37 -6.41
C ALA A 159 2.93 -9.83 -6.86
N ALA A 160 3.85 -10.03 -5.93
CA ALA A 160 5.19 -10.50 -6.24
C ALA A 160 5.22 -11.89 -6.85
N LEU A 161 4.44 -12.84 -6.30
CA LEU A 161 4.32 -14.19 -6.85
C LEU A 161 3.74 -14.21 -8.27
N LEU A 162 2.92 -13.21 -8.62
CA LEU A 162 2.35 -13.10 -9.96
C LEU A 162 3.33 -12.50 -10.97
N LEU A 163 4.15 -11.53 -10.55
CA LEU A 163 5.08 -10.84 -11.44
C LEU A 163 6.40 -11.61 -11.63
N HIS A 164 6.82 -12.36 -10.63
CA HIS A 164 8.12 -13.05 -10.65
C HIS A 164 7.91 -14.57 -10.70
N GLU A 165 7.76 -15.12 -11.90
CA GLU A 165 7.44 -16.54 -12.12
C GLU A 165 8.47 -17.51 -11.54
N HIS A 166 9.75 -17.13 -11.47
CA HIS A 166 10.83 -17.94 -10.91
C HIS A 166 10.83 -17.96 -9.38
N ILE A 167 10.21 -16.99 -8.72
CA ILE A 167 10.13 -16.91 -7.27
C ILE A 167 9.14 -17.95 -6.72
N GLN A 168 9.61 -18.79 -5.81
CA GLN A 168 8.81 -19.81 -5.14
C GLN A 168 8.22 -19.33 -3.81
N GLN A 169 8.93 -18.43 -3.13
CA GLN A 169 8.53 -17.91 -1.82
C GLN A 169 8.65 -16.39 -1.75
N VAL A 170 7.71 -15.78 -1.05
CA VAL A 170 7.75 -14.35 -0.72
C VAL A 170 7.61 -14.18 0.78
N LYS A 171 8.50 -13.39 1.38
CA LYS A 171 8.49 -13.00 2.79
C LYS A 171 8.24 -11.49 2.90
N PRO A 172 6.97 -11.06 2.97
CA PRO A 172 6.65 -9.65 3.10
C PRO A 172 6.76 -9.20 4.56
N ARG A 173 7.22 -7.97 4.78
CA ARG A 173 7.35 -7.38 6.10
C ARG A 173 7.18 -5.86 6.09
N LEU A 174 6.87 -5.29 7.25
CA LEU A 174 6.95 -3.87 7.53
C LEU A 174 8.26 -3.59 8.29
N ALA A 175 8.99 -2.53 7.92
CA ALA A 175 10.18 -2.07 8.63
C ALA A 175 9.92 -0.67 9.18
N TYR A 176 9.86 -0.55 10.51
CA TYR A 176 9.64 0.72 11.22
C TYR A 176 10.97 1.43 11.41
N LEU A 177 11.29 2.32 10.47
CA LEU A 177 12.60 2.98 10.37
C LEU A 177 12.97 3.81 11.60
N ASP A 178 11.98 4.42 12.26
CA ASP A 178 12.18 5.21 13.49
C ASP A 178 12.40 4.34 14.75
N LEU A 179 12.05 3.06 14.69
CA LEU A 179 12.06 2.17 15.85
C LEU A 179 13.11 1.06 15.76
N GLY A 180 13.63 0.79 14.56
CA GLY A 180 14.56 -0.31 14.34
C GLY A 180 13.92 -1.70 14.46
N ILE A 181 12.61 -1.82 14.26
CA ILE A 181 11.87 -3.09 14.38
C ILE A 181 11.23 -3.48 13.06
N THR A 182 11.02 -4.78 12.87
CA THR A 182 10.25 -5.34 11.76
C THR A 182 8.97 -5.99 12.26
N TYR A 183 7.93 -6.03 11.40
CA TYR A 183 6.74 -6.81 11.60
C TYR A 183 6.47 -7.66 10.35
N PRO A 184 6.29 -8.99 10.45
CA PRO A 184 6.51 -9.78 11.68
C PRO A 184 7.95 -9.69 12.20
N GLU A 185 8.12 -10.05 13.48
CA GLU A 185 9.46 -10.14 14.10
C GLU A 185 10.29 -11.25 13.45
N ALA A 186 11.61 -11.17 13.56
CA ALA A 186 12.51 -12.22 13.13
C ALA A 186 12.17 -13.56 13.80
N GLY A 187 12.08 -14.63 13.01
CA GLY A 187 11.64 -15.96 13.45
C GLY A 187 10.13 -16.20 13.42
N ALA A 188 9.33 -15.17 13.15
CA ALA A 188 7.87 -15.27 12.98
C ALA A 188 7.42 -14.79 11.58
N GLU A 189 8.33 -14.89 10.59
CA GLU A 189 8.09 -14.39 9.24
C GLU A 189 6.85 -15.01 8.61
N LEU A 190 6.04 -14.18 7.95
CA LEU A 190 5.01 -14.65 7.03
C LEU A 190 5.69 -15.16 5.77
N VAL A 191 5.37 -16.39 5.37
CA VAL A 191 5.88 -17.01 4.16
C VAL A 191 4.70 -17.35 3.27
N PHE A 192 4.72 -16.85 2.05
CA PHE A 192 3.73 -17.15 1.02
C PHE A 192 4.42 -17.84 -0.15
N THR A 193 3.78 -18.85 -0.69
CA THR A 193 4.30 -19.66 -1.79
C THR A 193 3.39 -19.60 -3.00
N ARG A 194 3.84 -20.12 -4.13
CA ARG A 194 3.01 -20.17 -5.36
C ARG A 194 1.72 -20.95 -5.16
N THR A 195 1.69 -21.91 -4.23
CA THR A 195 0.46 -22.68 -3.91
C THR A 195 -0.60 -21.82 -3.23
N ASP A 196 -0.24 -20.68 -2.65
CA ASP A 196 -1.17 -19.75 -2.01
C ASP A 196 -1.89 -18.84 -3.02
N ILE A 197 -1.40 -18.70 -4.25
CA ILE A 197 -1.96 -17.78 -5.26
C ILE A 197 -3.48 -17.94 -5.43
N PRO A 198 -4.04 -19.15 -5.64
CA PRO A 198 -5.48 -19.29 -5.84
C PRO A 198 -6.28 -18.84 -4.62
N LYS A 199 -5.81 -19.17 -3.41
CA LYS A 199 -6.41 -18.79 -2.14
C LYS A 199 -6.39 -17.28 -1.96
N LEU A 200 -5.25 -16.63 -2.20
CA LEU A 200 -5.07 -15.18 -2.08
C LEU A 200 -5.92 -14.41 -3.10
N LYS A 201 -5.98 -14.85 -4.36
CA LYS A 201 -6.89 -14.27 -5.39
C LYS A 201 -8.35 -14.33 -4.94
N LYS A 202 -8.81 -15.49 -4.45
CA LYS A 202 -10.17 -15.66 -3.93
C LYS A 202 -10.46 -14.76 -2.74
N LEU A 203 -9.50 -14.64 -1.82
CA LEU A 203 -9.59 -13.81 -0.63
C LEU A 203 -9.74 -12.33 -0.99
N TRP A 204 -8.87 -11.80 -1.84
CA TRP A 204 -8.92 -10.42 -2.27
C TRP A 204 -10.14 -10.08 -3.11
N LYS A 205 -10.60 -11.00 -3.95
CA LYS A 205 -11.89 -10.86 -4.64
C LYS A 205 -13.05 -10.72 -3.64
N LYS A 206 -13.07 -11.52 -2.56
CA LYS A 206 -14.08 -11.44 -1.49
C LYS A 206 -13.99 -10.11 -0.74
N ARG A 207 -12.78 -9.72 -0.31
CA ARG A 207 -12.54 -8.48 0.46
C ARG A 207 -12.98 -7.22 -0.29
N THR A 208 -12.68 -7.14 -1.57
CA THR A 208 -12.94 -5.93 -2.38
C THR A 208 -14.34 -5.89 -3.00
N LYS A 209 -15.09 -7.01 -2.99
CA LYS A 209 -16.40 -7.12 -3.61
C LYS A 209 -17.38 -6.01 -3.17
N ALA A 210 -17.47 -5.73 -1.87
CA ALA A 210 -18.39 -4.72 -1.34
C ALA A 210 -18.01 -3.33 -1.86
N MET A 211 -16.72 -2.97 -1.80
CA MET A 211 -16.22 -1.67 -2.27
C MET A 211 -16.46 -1.44 -3.77
N LEU A 212 -16.17 -2.45 -4.58
CA LEU A 212 -16.29 -2.35 -6.04
C LEU A 212 -17.75 -2.32 -6.54
N ASN A 213 -18.70 -2.82 -5.74
CA ASN A 213 -20.11 -2.83 -6.07
C ASN A 213 -20.94 -1.78 -5.31
N ASP A 214 -20.32 -1.01 -4.42
CA ASP A 214 -21.04 0.02 -3.66
C ASP A 214 -21.46 1.16 -4.60
N LYS A 215 -22.73 1.55 -4.48
CA LYS A 215 -23.35 2.67 -5.21
C LYS A 215 -23.83 3.78 -4.28
N GLN A 216 -23.86 3.51 -2.98
CA GLN A 216 -24.41 4.42 -1.98
C GLN A 216 -23.32 5.11 -1.17
N PHE A 217 -22.22 4.39 -0.88
CA PHE A 217 -21.13 4.90 -0.05
C PHE A 217 -21.62 5.50 1.26
N ALA A 218 -22.48 4.75 1.96
CA ALA A 218 -23.05 5.23 3.21
C ALA A 218 -21.97 5.54 4.25
N PRO A 219 -22.11 6.62 5.02
CA PRO A 219 -21.16 6.92 6.10
C PRO A 219 -21.21 5.83 7.16
N ARG A 220 -20.02 5.51 7.71
CA ARG A 220 -19.87 4.55 8.83
C ARG A 220 -19.28 5.29 10.04
N PRO A 221 -20.12 5.82 10.93
CA PRO A 221 -19.66 6.49 12.14
C PRO A 221 -18.82 5.56 13.03
N ASN A 222 -17.66 6.05 13.49
CA ASN A 222 -16.76 5.33 14.38
C ASN A 222 -15.84 6.32 15.12
N ASP A 223 -15.00 5.85 16.03
CA ASP A 223 -14.13 6.69 16.85
C ASP A 223 -13.13 7.55 16.05
N LYS A 224 -12.81 7.14 14.81
CA LYS A 224 -11.92 7.92 13.94
C LYS A 224 -12.62 9.14 13.32
N CYS A 225 -13.95 9.26 13.44
CA CYS A 225 -14.69 10.43 12.93
C CYS A 225 -14.23 11.74 13.56
N ARG A 226 -13.79 11.72 14.82
CA ARG A 226 -13.24 12.90 15.50
C ARG A 226 -12.02 13.52 14.81
N PHE A 227 -11.28 12.73 14.04
CA PHE A 227 -10.10 13.14 13.28
C PHE A 227 -10.37 13.23 11.78
N CYS A 228 -11.60 13.00 11.33
CA CYS A 228 -11.92 12.94 9.91
C CYS A 228 -11.97 14.35 9.31
N PHE A 229 -11.21 14.58 8.25
CA PHE A 229 -11.22 15.85 7.51
C PHE A 229 -12.62 16.21 7.01
N TYR A 230 -13.41 15.24 6.56
CA TYR A 230 -14.71 15.47 5.93
C TYR A 230 -15.85 15.73 6.91
N ARG A 231 -15.61 15.73 8.21
CA ARG A 231 -16.65 16.03 9.21
C ARG A 231 -17.14 17.46 9.11
N ASN A 232 -18.38 17.71 9.53
CA ASN A 232 -19.06 19.00 9.40
C ASN A 232 -18.27 20.18 10.01
N SER A 233 -17.58 19.98 11.10
CA SER A 233 -16.78 21.03 11.77
C SER A 233 -15.59 21.54 10.95
N ASN A 234 -15.20 20.86 9.86
CA ASN A 234 -14.04 21.21 9.04
C ASN A 234 -14.41 21.97 7.76
N LYS A 235 -15.60 22.55 7.65
CA LYS A 235 -16.04 23.31 6.47
C LYS A 235 -15.08 24.40 6.04
N ALA A 236 -14.57 25.18 7.00
CA ALA A 236 -13.62 26.26 6.73
C ALA A 236 -12.29 25.78 6.11
N ALA A 237 -11.90 24.52 6.34
CA ALA A 237 -10.71 23.89 5.78
C ALA A 237 -10.99 23.12 4.46
N GLY A 238 -12.18 23.26 3.88
CA GLY A 238 -12.58 22.54 2.67
C GLY A 238 -13.18 21.15 2.91
N GLY A 239 -13.31 20.73 4.17
CA GLY A 239 -14.06 19.56 4.61
C GLY A 239 -15.56 19.85 4.74
N GLY A 240 -16.28 19.11 5.57
CA GLY A 240 -17.69 19.39 5.90
C GLY A 240 -18.71 18.66 5.06
N GLN A 241 -18.31 17.69 4.25
CA GLN A 241 -19.22 16.91 3.40
C GLN A 241 -19.95 15.80 4.17
N CYS A 242 -19.51 15.49 5.39
CA CYS A 242 -20.14 14.50 6.25
C CYS A 242 -20.84 15.18 7.43
N LYS A 243 -22.07 14.74 7.71
CA LYS A 243 -22.90 15.31 8.80
C LYS A 243 -22.45 14.89 10.21
N TYR A 244 -21.57 13.89 10.33
CA TYR A 244 -21.03 13.38 11.60
C TYR A 244 -19.75 14.09 12.00
#